data_616cea681bed1f128ce9f898effc63d6
#
_entry.id   616cea681bed1f128ce9f898effc63d6
#
_cell.length_a   1.000
_cell.length_b   1.000
_cell.length_c   1.000
_cell.angle_alpha   90.00
_cell.angle_beta   90.00
_cell.angle_gamma   90.00
#
_symmetry.space_group_name_H-M   'P 1'
#
loop_
_entity.id
_entity.type
_entity.pdbx_description
1 polymer ?
#
loop_
_entity_poly.entity_id
_entity_poly.type
_entity_poly.pdbx_seq_one_letter_code
_entity_poly.pdbx_strand_id
1 'polypeptide(L)'
;MRKIESQMNAAIHGNANWTKANTSVTTQDGVSEVRLHGNLIAKVGDDFVTVFDGGWQSNTTKSRLNAIINEFCNAFTDGVFQKDFQWFIRDNKVTHDFVDGYTFCEFA
;
A
#
# COMPACT_ATOMS: atom_id res chain seq x y z
N MET A 1 13.21 1.06 5.69
CA MET A 1 12.35 0.19 4.83
C MET A 1 12.92 -1.22 4.81
N ARG A 2 12.08 -2.21 4.90
CA ARG A 2 12.53 -3.61 4.84
C ARG A 2 12.95 -3.95 3.42
N LYS A 3 13.92 -4.87 3.29
CA LYS A 3 14.43 -5.28 1.98
C LYS A 3 13.33 -5.82 1.05
N ILE A 4 12.41 -6.63 1.60
CA ILE A 4 11.31 -7.17 0.81
C ILE A 4 10.42 -6.04 0.28
N GLU A 5 10.27 -4.94 1.03
CA GLU A 5 9.48 -3.79 0.60
C GLU A 5 10.16 -3.01 -0.50
N SER A 6 11.49 -2.89 -0.45
CA SER A 6 12.24 -2.29 -1.56
C SER A 6 12.07 -3.10 -2.84
N GLN A 7 12.10 -4.42 -2.75
CA GLN A 7 11.91 -5.31 -3.90
C GLN A 7 10.47 -5.24 -4.43
N MET A 8 9.49 -5.19 -3.52
CA MET A 8 8.09 -5.01 -3.86
C MET A 8 7.89 -3.71 -4.65
N ASN A 9 8.41 -2.61 -4.15
CA ASN A 9 8.28 -1.31 -4.80
C ASN A 9 8.99 -1.29 -6.16
N ALA A 10 10.14 -1.94 -6.28
CA ALA A 10 10.84 -2.06 -7.57
C ALA A 10 9.99 -2.81 -8.60
N ALA A 11 9.28 -3.87 -8.18
CA ALA A 11 8.39 -4.60 -9.06
C ALA A 11 7.22 -3.73 -9.52
N ILE A 12 6.66 -2.93 -8.62
CA ILE A 12 5.58 -2.01 -8.98
C ILE A 12 6.07 -0.99 -10.00
N HIS A 13 7.23 -0.35 -9.76
CA HIS A 13 7.81 0.60 -10.71
C HIS A 13 8.05 -0.01 -12.08
N GLY A 14 8.49 -1.27 -12.11
CA GLY A 14 8.81 -1.96 -13.36
C GLY A 14 7.63 -2.62 -14.04
N ASN A 15 6.41 -2.49 -13.49
CA ASN A 15 5.23 -3.19 -13.97
C ASN A 15 5.47 -4.70 -14.11
N ALA A 16 6.19 -5.26 -13.14
CA ALA A 16 6.62 -6.65 -13.19
C ALA A 16 5.81 -7.50 -12.21
N ASN A 17 5.65 -8.77 -12.54
CA ASN A 17 5.12 -9.74 -11.59
C ASN A 17 6.27 -10.23 -10.71
N TRP A 18 6.02 -10.35 -9.42
CA TRP A 18 7.05 -10.68 -8.46
C TRP A 18 6.41 -11.33 -7.23
N THR A 19 7.11 -12.30 -6.67
CA THR A 19 6.67 -12.97 -5.44
C THR A 19 7.89 -13.27 -4.60
N LYS A 20 7.80 -12.97 -3.31
CA LYS A 20 8.82 -13.38 -2.35
C LYS A 20 8.18 -13.55 -0.99
N ALA A 21 8.41 -14.72 -0.38
CA ALA A 21 7.87 -15.06 0.93
C ALA A 21 6.33 -14.86 0.95
N ASN A 22 5.83 -13.96 1.78
CA ASN A 22 4.40 -13.75 1.96
C ASN A 22 3.82 -12.62 1.08
N THR A 23 4.64 -12.03 0.21
CA THR A 23 4.24 -10.82 -0.53
C THR A 23 4.34 -11.05 -2.03
N SER A 24 3.35 -10.60 -2.79
CA SER A 24 3.35 -10.71 -4.24
C SER A 24 2.86 -9.43 -4.90
N VAL A 25 3.34 -9.20 -6.12
CA VAL A 25 2.89 -8.12 -7.00
C VAL A 25 2.49 -8.75 -8.32
N THR A 26 1.29 -8.46 -8.78
CA THR A 26 0.79 -8.88 -10.08
C THR A 26 0.35 -7.63 -10.83
N THR A 27 0.91 -7.41 -12.01
CA THR A 27 0.62 -6.21 -12.80
C THR A 27 -0.15 -6.58 -14.06
N GLN A 28 -1.24 -5.86 -14.30
CA GLN A 28 -2.08 -6.02 -15.48
C GLN A 28 -2.63 -4.66 -15.88
N ASP A 29 -2.48 -4.31 -17.16
CA ASP A 29 -3.01 -3.06 -17.72
C ASP A 29 -2.57 -1.82 -16.95
N GLY A 30 -1.31 -1.80 -16.50
CA GLY A 30 -0.75 -0.66 -15.80
C GLY A 30 -1.13 -0.54 -14.34
N VAL A 31 -1.85 -1.52 -13.79
CA VAL A 31 -2.24 -1.54 -12.38
C VAL A 31 -1.55 -2.72 -11.69
N SER A 32 -0.81 -2.43 -10.64
CA SER A 32 -0.18 -3.45 -9.82
C SER A 32 -1.07 -3.80 -8.63
N GLU A 33 -1.33 -5.09 -8.45
CA GLU A 33 -2.05 -5.59 -7.29
C GLU A 33 -1.06 -6.22 -6.33
N VAL A 34 -1.07 -5.77 -5.09
CA VAL A 34 -0.16 -6.25 -4.05
C VAL A 34 -0.94 -7.11 -3.07
N ARG A 35 -0.42 -8.32 -2.81
CA ARG A 35 -1.05 -9.25 -1.88
C ARG A 35 -0.09 -9.64 -0.78
N LEU A 36 -0.63 -9.79 0.41
CA LEU A 36 0.08 -10.30 1.58
C LEU A 36 -0.64 -11.56 2.03
N HIS A 37 0.06 -12.70 2.10
CA HIS A 37 -0.53 -14.01 2.38
C HIS A 37 -1.71 -14.32 1.45
N GLY A 38 -1.62 -13.89 0.19
CA GLY A 38 -2.67 -14.11 -0.81
C GLY A 38 -3.84 -13.15 -0.74
N ASN A 39 -3.87 -12.23 0.22
CA ASN A 39 -4.95 -11.27 0.39
C ASN A 39 -4.57 -9.91 -0.19
N LEU A 40 -5.46 -9.31 -0.95
CA LEU A 40 -5.23 -8.02 -1.58
C LEU A 40 -5.08 -6.93 -0.51
N ILE A 41 -3.97 -6.17 -0.56
CA ILE A 41 -3.75 -5.05 0.34
C ILE A 41 -3.59 -3.72 -0.39
N ALA A 42 -3.23 -3.73 -1.68
CA ALA A 42 -3.09 -2.48 -2.42
C ALA A 42 -3.26 -2.68 -3.92
N LYS A 43 -3.74 -1.62 -4.57
CA LYS A 43 -3.68 -1.46 -6.02
C LYS A 43 -2.96 -0.17 -6.32
N VAL A 44 -1.98 -0.21 -7.21
CA VAL A 44 -1.16 0.95 -7.56
C VAL A 44 -1.26 1.18 -9.06
N GLY A 45 -1.79 2.32 -9.45
CA GLY A 45 -1.82 2.76 -10.84
C GLY A 45 -0.94 3.99 -11.02
N ASP A 46 -0.98 4.59 -12.20
CA ASP A 46 -0.13 5.75 -12.52
C ASP A 46 -0.45 6.96 -11.66
N ASP A 47 -1.70 7.10 -11.25
CA ASP A 47 -2.17 8.29 -10.54
C ASP A 47 -2.98 7.97 -9.29
N PHE A 48 -2.87 6.75 -8.77
CA PHE A 48 -3.60 6.39 -7.56
C PHE A 48 -2.93 5.24 -6.80
N VAL A 49 -3.21 5.19 -5.50
CA VAL A 49 -2.93 4.05 -4.63
C VAL A 49 -4.20 3.77 -3.84
N THR A 50 -4.72 2.56 -3.96
CA THR A 50 -5.88 2.10 -3.21
C THR A 50 -5.43 1.08 -2.17
N VAL A 51 -5.87 1.22 -0.93
CA VAL A 51 -5.41 0.38 0.18
C VAL A 51 -6.53 -0.47 0.77
N PHE A 52 -6.15 -1.65 1.26
CA PHE A 52 -7.04 -2.61 1.91
C PHE A 52 -6.28 -3.23 3.08
N ASP A 53 -6.97 -3.72 4.09
CA ASP A 53 -6.29 -4.40 5.20
C ASP A 53 -6.06 -5.89 4.96
N GLY A 54 -6.63 -6.42 3.89
CA GLY A 54 -6.49 -7.85 3.57
C GLY A 54 -7.27 -8.75 4.50
N GLY A 55 -8.18 -8.21 5.29
CA GLY A 55 -8.94 -8.96 6.28
C GLY A 55 -8.22 -9.12 7.61
N TRP A 56 -7.02 -8.57 7.76
CA TRP A 56 -6.22 -8.71 8.97
C TRP A 56 -5.36 -7.47 9.19
N GLN A 57 -5.67 -6.70 10.22
CA GLN A 57 -4.93 -5.47 10.53
C GLN A 57 -3.68 -5.80 11.36
N SER A 58 -2.61 -6.19 10.68
CA SER A 58 -1.34 -6.56 11.30
C SER A 58 -0.28 -5.49 11.10
N ASN A 59 0.77 -5.55 11.92
CA ASN A 59 1.93 -4.66 11.76
C ASN A 59 2.61 -4.88 10.41
N THR A 60 2.63 -6.11 9.91
CA THR A 60 3.21 -6.41 8.60
C THR A 60 2.40 -5.75 7.49
N THR A 61 1.08 -5.84 7.53
CA THR A 61 0.21 -5.16 6.56
C THR A 61 0.48 -3.66 6.58
N LYS A 62 0.49 -3.07 7.76
CA LYS A 62 0.72 -1.63 7.91
C LYS A 62 2.09 -1.22 7.37
N SER A 63 3.12 -2.03 7.63
CA SER A 63 4.48 -1.78 7.11
C SER A 63 4.50 -1.79 5.57
N ARG A 64 3.86 -2.80 4.96
CA ARG A 64 3.78 -2.88 3.49
C ARG A 64 3.03 -1.68 2.91
N LEU A 65 1.90 -1.32 3.51
CA LEU A 65 1.11 -0.19 3.03
C LEU A 65 1.89 1.13 3.12
N ASN A 66 2.57 1.36 4.24
CA ASN A 66 3.37 2.59 4.38
C ASN A 66 4.55 2.63 3.44
N ALA A 67 5.17 1.48 3.14
CA ALA A 67 6.24 1.43 2.14
C ALA A 67 5.73 1.85 0.76
N ILE A 68 4.53 1.40 0.38
CA ILE A 68 3.91 1.76 -0.89
C ILE A 68 3.53 3.25 -0.90
N ILE A 69 2.89 3.71 0.17
CA ILE A 69 2.47 5.12 0.27
C ILE A 69 3.67 6.05 0.26
N ASN A 70 4.74 5.70 0.98
CA ASN A 70 5.94 6.52 1.01
C ASN A 70 6.61 6.63 -0.37
N GLU A 71 6.48 5.59 -1.17
CA GLU A 71 7.11 5.55 -2.49
C GLU A 71 6.26 6.24 -3.56
N PHE A 72 4.94 6.04 -3.54
CA PHE A 72 4.06 6.44 -4.62
C PHE A 72 3.13 7.62 -4.27
N CYS A 73 3.05 7.98 -3.01
CA CYS A 73 2.32 9.15 -2.53
C CYS A 73 3.31 10.12 -1.87
N ASN A 74 2.85 10.93 -0.94
CA ASN A 74 3.70 11.87 -0.24
C ASN A 74 3.98 11.37 1.18
N ALA A 75 5.21 10.93 1.43
CA ALA A 75 5.60 10.35 2.71
C ALA A 75 5.38 11.31 3.89
N PHE A 76 5.41 12.62 3.67
CA PHE A 76 5.28 13.60 4.75
C PHE A 76 3.84 13.88 5.14
N THR A 77 2.88 13.60 4.26
CA THR A 77 1.48 13.97 4.46
C THR A 77 0.54 12.78 4.47
N ASP A 78 1.01 11.61 3.98
CA ASP A 78 0.17 10.44 3.75
C ASP A 78 0.70 9.23 4.50
N GLY A 79 -0.21 8.39 4.97
CA GLY A 79 0.19 7.16 5.62
C GLY A 79 -0.96 6.42 6.27
N VAL A 80 -0.65 5.26 6.81
CA VAL A 80 -1.57 4.45 7.62
C VAL A 80 -0.95 4.33 9.00
N PHE A 81 -1.73 4.60 10.04
CA PHE A 81 -1.23 4.50 11.40
C PHE A 81 -2.29 3.93 12.34
N GLN A 82 -1.84 3.55 13.52
CA GLN A 82 -2.71 2.95 14.54
C GLN A 82 -2.65 3.79 15.80
N LYS A 83 -3.82 4.03 16.40
CA LYS A 83 -3.94 4.72 17.67
C LYS A 83 -5.12 4.10 18.42
N ASP A 84 -4.91 3.78 19.71
CA ASP A 84 -5.94 3.18 20.56
C ASP A 84 -6.58 1.94 19.92
N PHE A 85 -5.73 1.09 19.33
CA PHE A 85 -6.13 -0.17 18.68
C PHE A 85 -7.00 0.01 17.43
N GLN A 86 -7.08 1.22 16.89
CA GLN A 86 -7.83 1.51 15.68
C GLN A 86 -6.89 2.03 14.59
N TRP A 87 -7.14 1.60 13.35
CA TRP A 87 -6.37 2.06 12.19
C TRP A 87 -6.97 3.31 11.61
N PHE A 88 -6.09 4.21 11.17
CA PHE A 88 -6.44 5.48 10.53
C PHE A 88 -5.63 5.67 9.26
N ILE A 89 -6.19 6.48 8.36
CA ILE A 89 -5.51 6.94 7.16
C ILE A 89 -5.24 8.43 7.34
N ARG A 90 -4.03 8.84 6.99
CA ARG A 90 -3.71 10.26 6.83
C ARG A 90 -3.49 10.52 5.37
N ASP A 91 -4.28 11.42 4.80
CA ASP A 91 -4.23 11.80 3.40
C ASP A 91 -4.16 13.32 3.34
N ASN A 92 -3.10 13.86 2.77
CA ASN A 92 -2.83 15.29 2.69
C ASN A 92 -2.95 15.95 4.08
N LYS A 93 -2.39 15.31 5.09
CA LYS A 93 -2.40 15.71 6.51
C LYS A 93 -3.76 15.61 7.20
N VAL A 94 -4.79 15.14 6.53
CA VAL A 94 -6.12 14.98 7.13
C VAL A 94 -6.30 13.51 7.54
N THR A 95 -6.75 13.30 8.79
CA THR A 95 -6.94 11.98 9.34
C THR A 95 -8.37 11.49 9.07
N HIS A 96 -8.45 10.25 8.57
CA HIS A 96 -9.71 9.55 8.31
C HIS A 96 -9.66 8.18 8.97
N ASP A 97 -10.81 7.61 9.27
CA ASP A 97 -10.87 6.20 9.66
C ASP A 97 -10.39 5.34 8.49
N PHE A 98 -9.71 4.24 8.82
CA PHE A 98 -9.29 3.31 7.77
C PHE A 98 -10.52 2.60 7.19
N VAL A 99 -10.60 2.62 5.88
CA VAL A 99 -11.68 1.96 5.13
C VAL A 99 -11.04 1.18 4.00
N ASP A 100 -11.44 -0.09 3.83
CA ASP A 100 -11.00 -0.88 2.69
C ASP A 100 -11.42 -0.20 1.39
N GLY A 101 -10.48 -0.10 0.46
CA GLY A 101 -10.72 0.56 -0.82
C GLY A 101 -10.51 2.06 -0.79
N TYR A 102 -9.95 2.60 0.29
CA TYR A 102 -9.60 4.03 0.31
C TYR A 102 -8.54 4.31 -0.75
N THR A 103 -8.75 5.34 -1.53
CA THR A 103 -7.85 5.69 -2.62
C THR A 103 -7.17 7.03 -2.35
N PHE A 104 -5.84 7.01 -2.37
CA PHE A 104 -5.02 8.21 -2.44
C PHE A 104 -4.90 8.55 -3.91
N CYS A 105 -5.38 9.72 -4.30
CA CYS A 105 -5.18 10.11 -5.66
C CYS A 105 -4.88 11.55 -5.77
N GLU A 106 -4.09 11.76 -6.51
CA GLU A 106 -3.67 12.54 -6.71
C GLU A 106 -3.25 13.10 -7.19
N PHE A 107 -2.92 13.22 -7.39
CA PHE A 107 -1.96 13.72 -7.66
C PHE A 107 -2.10 14.60 -8.65
N ALA A 108 -2.71 15.41 -8.70
CA ALA A 108 -2.81 16.30 -9.72
C ALA A 108 -1.95 17.34 -9.78
#